data_de43f6c571fc91e4c5df5cb90007a711
#
_entry.id   de43f6c571fc91e4c5df5cb90007a711
#
_cell.length_a   1.000
_cell.length_b   1.000
_cell.length_c   1.000
_cell.angle_alpha   90.00
_cell.angle_beta   90.00
_cell.angle_gamma   90.00
#
_symmetry.space_group_name_H-M   'P 1'
#
loop_
_entity.id
_entity.type
_entity.pdbx_description
1 polymer ?
#
loop_
_entity_poly.entity_id
_entity_poly.type
_entity_poly.pdbx_seq_one_letter_code
_entity_poly.pdbx_strand_id
1 'polypeptide(L)'
;RKESSAASDVYKRQVLARLAPEVAQMTFMQFKPVTLLGVDCFVSRSGYTGEDGFEISVPAAQAEKLARALLAEPEVAAIGLGARDSLRLEAGLCLYGHDMNSDTTPIQASLLWAISKARRADGARAGGFPGAEVIFAQQQGGVSRKRVGLLPQERTPVREGAEIVDAEGKVIGSVCSGGFGPTLGGPLAMGYLDIEHCALDTPVAAIVRGKKVPMLVSKMPFVPQRYYRG
;
A
#
# COMPACT_ATOMS: atom_id res chain seq x y z
N ARG A 1 -6.74 -16.68 -16.59
CA ARG A 1 -5.85 -15.55 -16.19
C ARG A 1 -5.86 -15.25 -14.67
N LYS A 2 -6.62 -15.98 -13.86
CA LYS A 2 -6.52 -15.90 -12.39
C LYS A 2 -5.29 -16.64 -11.82
N GLU A 3 -4.65 -17.48 -12.60
CA GLU A 3 -3.48 -18.27 -12.21
C GLU A 3 -2.16 -17.48 -12.26
N SER A 4 -2.11 -16.36 -12.99
CA SER A 4 -0.87 -15.62 -13.21
C SER A 4 -0.36 -14.82 -12.00
N SER A 5 -1.21 -14.40 -11.07
CA SER A 5 -0.77 -13.60 -9.92
C SER A 5 -0.17 -14.46 -8.80
N ALA A 6 -0.73 -15.63 -8.52
CA ALA A 6 -0.17 -16.57 -7.53
C ALA A 6 1.16 -17.19 -8.02
N ALA A 7 1.25 -17.48 -9.33
CA ALA A 7 2.48 -17.97 -9.95
C ALA A 7 3.61 -16.92 -9.88
N SER A 8 3.32 -15.62 -9.99
CA SER A 8 4.34 -14.56 -9.98
C SER A 8 5.17 -14.52 -8.70
N ASP A 9 4.60 -14.84 -7.55
CA ASP A 9 5.29 -14.73 -6.25
C ASP A 9 6.30 -15.87 -6.04
N VAL A 10 5.93 -17.08 -6.45
CA VAL A 10 6.84 -18.24 -6.43
C VAL A 10 8.01 -17.98 -7.38
N TYR A 11 7.77 -17.47 -8.58
CA TYR A 11 8.80 -17.17 -9.57
C TYR A 11 9.76 -16.07 -9.13
N LYS A 12 9.30 -14.98 -8.51
CA LYS A 12 10.18 -13.91 -8.01
C LYS A 12 11.23 -14.46 -7.03
N ARG A 13 10.80 -15.29 -6.08
CA ARG A 13 11.72 -15.95 -5.15
C ARG A 13 12.68 -16.87 -5.88
N GLN A 14 12.19 -17.67 -6.83
CA GLN A 14 13.01 -18.60 -7.58
C GLN A 14 14.05 -17.90 -8.45
N VAL A 15 13.68 -16.80 -9.14
CA VAL A 15 14.59 -16.04 -9.97
C VAL A 15 15.75 -15.49 -9.14
N LEU A 16 15.46 -14.79 -8.04
CA LEU A 16 16.52 -14.22 -7.21
C LEU A 16 17.36 -15.30 -6.52
N ALA A 17 16.73 -16.43 -6.11
CA ALA A 17 17.42 -17.56 -5.50
C ALA A 17 18.39 -18.28 -6.47
N ARG A 18 18.19 -18.18 -7.79
CA ARG A 18 19.16 -18.68 -8.78
C ARG A 18 20.46 -17.85 -8.75
N LEU A 19 20.36 -16.56 -8.44
CA LEU A 19 21.52 -15.65 -8.31
C LEU A 19 22.14 -15.69 -6.90
N ALA A 20 21.33 -15.90 -5.86
CA ALA A 20 21.76 -15.97 -4.46
C ALA A 20 20.81 -16.90 -3.67
N PRO A 21 21.16 -18.19 -3.48
CA PRO A 21 20.28 -19.16 -2.84
C PRO A 21 19.82 -18.78 -1.42
N GLU A 22 20.61 -18.01 -0.69
CA GLU A 22 20.33 -17.57 0.68
C GLU A 22 19.11 -16.66 0.80
N VAL A 23 18.67 -16.00 -0.28
CA VAL A 23 17.46 -15.14 -0.26
C VAL A 23 16.19 -15.96 -0.13
N ALA A 24 16.22 -17.24 -0.52
CA ALA A 24 15.07 -18.12 -0.41
C ALA A 24 14.61 -18.33 1.04
N GLN A 25 15.54 -18.22 1.99
CA GLN A 25 15.29 -18.39 3.42
C GLN A 25 14.81 -17.10 4.12
N MET A 26 14.88 -15.96 3.44
CA MET A 26 14.41 -14.70 4.02
C MET A 26 12.89 -14.73 4.20
N THR A 27 12.42 -14.09 5.26
CA THR A 27 10.99 -13.83 5.49
C THR A 27 10.67 -12.34 5.31
N PHE A 28 9.41 -12.00 5.20
CA PHE A 28 8.96 -10.62 5.04
C PHE A 28 9.56 -9.68 6.09
N MET A 29 10.06 -8.53 5.65
CA MET A 29 10.77 -7.50 6.43
C MET A 29 12.18 -7.89 6.88
N GLN A 30 12.72 -9.00 6.45
CA GLN A 30 14.15 -9.27 6.63
C GLN A 30 15.00 -8.50 5.61
N PHE A 31 16.18 -8.08 6.08
CA PHE A 31 17.18 -7.35 5.32
C PHE A 31 18.55 -7.98 5.54
N LYS A 32 19.29 -8.21 4.45
CA LYS A 32 20.63 -8.84 4.49
C LYS A 32 21.56 -8.25 3.44
N PRO A 33 22.88 -8.19 3.74
CA PRO A 33 23.88 -8.08 2.67
C PRO A 33 23.88 -9.39 1.88
N VAL A 34 23.97 -9.29 0.55
CA VAL A 34 23.95 -10.42 -0.39
C VAL A 34 24.85 -10.08 -1.58
N THR A 35 25.67 -11.02 -2.02
CA THR A 35 26.48 -10.83 -3.24
C THR A 35 25.70 -11.32 -4.46
N LEU A 36 25.34 -10.41 -5.37
CA LEU A 36 24.65 -10.72 -6.62
C LEU A 36 25.58 -10.48 -7.81
N LEU A 37 25.85 -11.51 -8.61
CA LEU A 37 26.73 -11.42 -9.80
C LEU A 37 28.13 -10.84 -9.50
N GLY A 38 28.66 -11.14 -8.29
CA GLY A 38 29.94 -10.60 -7.81
C GLY A 38 29.89 -9.16 -7.32
N VAL A 39 28.69 -8.62 -7.06
CA VAL A 39 28.49 -7.27 -6.56
C VAL A 39 27.84 -7.34 -5.17
N ASP A 40 28.40 -6.62 -4.20
CA ASP A 40 27.83 -6.50 -2.87
C ASP A 40 26.59 -5.61 -2.91
N CYS A 41 25.45 -6.19 -2.54
CA CYS A 41 24.14 -5.59 -2.53
C CYS A 41 23.53 -5.68 -1.14
N PHE A 42 22.49 -4.87 -0.90
CA PHE A 42 21.58 -5.10 0.20
C PHE A 42 20.24 -5.55 -0.36
N VAL A 43 19.73 -6.65 0.16
CA VAL A 43 18.45 -7.22 -0.26
C VAL A 43 17.49 -7.21 0.93
N SER A 44 16.32 -6.64 0.73
CA SER A 44 15.19 -6.79 1.66
C SER A 44 14.08 -7.63 1.01
N ARG A 45 13.45 -8.50 1.78
CA ARG A 45 12.22 -9.17 1.33
C ARG A 45 11.05 -8.31 1.73
N SER A 46 10.73 -7.37 0.88
CA SER A 46 9.72 -6.33 1.04
C SER A 46 9.21 -5.88 -0.32
N GLY A 47 8.22 -5.03 -0.33
CA GLY A 47 7.70 -4.47 -1.57
C GLY A 47 6.47 -3.60 -1.35
N TYR A 48 6.01 -2.96 -2.43
CA TYR A 48 4.94 -1.99 -2.45
C TYR A 48 3.76 -2.43 -3.34
N THR A 49 3.52 -3.73 -3.42
CA THR A 49 2.50 -4.32 -4.30
C THR A 49 1.49 -5.20 -3.57
N GLY A 50 1.71 -5.44 -2.26
CA GLY A 50 0.93 -6.43 -1.50
C GLY A 50 1.33 -7.88 -1.79
N GLU A 51 2.27 -8.10 -2.70
CA GLU A 51 2.77 -9.40 -3.10
C GLU A 51 4.16 -9.67 -2.53
N ASP A 52 4.55 -10.94 -2.41
CA ASP A 52 5.91 -11.31 -2.04
C ASP A 52 6.92 -10.80 -3.08
N GLY A 53 8.08 -10.35 -2.63
CA GLY A 53 9.09 -9.78 -3.51
C GLY A 53 10.30 -9.26 -2.77
N PHE A 54 11.22 -8.68 -3.52
CA PHE A 54 12.48 -8.17 -3.00
C PHE A 54 12.74 -6.75 -3.49
N GLU A 55 13.39 -5.96 -2.65
CA GLU A 55 13.98 -4.69 -3.01
C GLU A 55 15.50 -4.83 -2.91
N ILE A 56 16.22 -4.43 -3.95
CA ILE A 56 17.66 -4.64 -4.07
C ILE A 56 18.36 -3.28 -4.19
N SER A 57 19.15 -2.93 -3.19
CA SER A 57 20.03 -1.77 -3.24
C SER A 57 21.38 -2.22 -3.77
N VAL A 58 21.80 -1.64 -4.89
CA VAL A 58 23.03 -1.96 -5.62
C VAL A 58 23.80 -0.68 -5.93
N PRO A 59 25.15 -0.69 -5.96
CA PRO A 59 25.92 0.47 -6.42
C PRO A 59 25.49 0.92 -7.81
N ALA A 60 25.30 2.22 -8.02
CA ALA A 60 24.76 2.79 -9.26
C ALA A 60 25.48 2.29 -10.53
N ALA A 61 26.81 2.16 -10.48
CA ALA A 61 27.63 1.66 -11.60
C ALA A 61 27.33 0.19 -11.98
N GLN A 62 26.66 -0.58 -11.12
CA GLN A 62 26.31 -2.00 -11.33
C GLN A 62 24.82 -2.21 -11.58
N ALA A 63 24.00 -1.17 -11.46
CA ALA A 63 22.54 -1.28 -11.54
C ALA A 63 22.08 -1.83 -12.90
N GLU A 64 22.67 -1.36 -14.00
CA GLU A 64 22.34 -1.82 -15.35
C GLU A 64 22.66 -3.31 -15.53
N LYS A 65 23.84 -3.74 -15.08
CA LYS A 65 24.27 -5.15 -15.15
C LYS A 65 23.28 -6.07 -14.44
N LEU A 66 22.89 -5.70 -13.21
CA LEU A 66 21.91 -6.47 -12.43
C LEU A 66 20.54 -6.47 -13.09
N ALA A 67 20.04 -5.31 -13.53
CA ALA A 67 18.76 -5.19 -14.19
C ALA A 67 18.68 -6.05 -15.46
N ARG A 68 19.71 -6.01 -16.30
CA ARG A 68 19.78 -6.85 -17.51
C ARG A 68 19.83 -8.34 -17.19
N ALA A 69 20.54 -8.75 -16.15
CA ALA A 69 20.57 -10.15 -15.74
C ALA A 69 19.19 -10.64 -15.25
N LEU A 70 18.48 -9.82 -14.48
CA LEU A 70 17.10 -10.15 -14.05
C LEU A 70 16.14 -10.20 -15.24
N LEU A 71 16.24 -9.27 -16.19
CA LEU A 71 15.40 -9.22 -17.39
C LEU A 71 15.72 -10.34 -18.41
N ALA A 72 16.85 -11.00 -18.29
CA ALA A 72 17.19 -12.17 -19.11
C ALA A 72 16.45 -13.43 -18.65
N GLU A 73 15.91 -13.44 -17.44
CA GLU A 73 15.11 -14.55 -16.92
C GLU A 73 13.72 -14.56 -17.58
N PRO A 74 13.26 -15.69 -18.11
CA PRO A 74 12.03 -15.74 -18.92
C PRO A 74 10.76 -15.37 -18.14
N GLU A 75 10.79 -15.50 -16.82
CA GLU A 75 9.67 -15.15 -15.95
C GLU A 75 9.64 -13.64 -15.57
N VAL A 76 10.66 -12.88 -15.93
CA VAL A 76 10.79 -11.46 -15.53
C VAL A 76 10.39 -10.54 -16.66
N ALA A 77 9.48 -9.64 -16.36
CA ALA A 77 9.08 -8.57 -17.28
C ALA A 77 9.22 -7.20 -16.60
N ALA A 78 9.72 -6.23 -17.35
CA ALA A 78 9.72 -4.85 -16.88
C ALA A 78 8.29 -4.32 -16.79
N ILE A 79 7.97 -3.63 -15.69
CA ILE A 79 6.68 -2.97 -15.49
C ILE A 79 6.87 -1.48 -15.20
N GLY A 80 5.86 -0.67 -15.53
CA GLY A 80 5.88 0.77 -15.29
C GLY A 80 5.18 1.19 -14.00
N LEU A 81 5.20 2.50 -13.73
CA LEU A 81 4.58 3.12 -12.56
C LEU A 81 3.08 2.85 -12.46
N GLY A 82 2.36 2.74 -13.58
CA GLY A 82 0.93 2.44 -13.57
C GLY A 82 0.60 1.09 -12.93
N ALA A 83 1.41 0.05 -13.21
CA ALA A 83 1.25 -1.25 -12.54
C ALA A 83 1.57 -1.17 -11.05
N ARG A 84 2.66 -0.48 -10.68
CA ARG A 84 3.02 -0.23 -9.27
C ARG A 84 1.90 0.49 -8.53
N ASP A 85 1.30 1.54 -9.14
CA ASP A 85 0.23 2.32 -8.51
C ASP A 85 -1.05 1.51 -8.35
N SER A 86 -1.46 0.77 -9.36
CA SER A 86 -2.65 -0.11 -9.25
C SER A 86 -2.49 -1.17 -8.17
N LEU A 87 -1.33 -1.81 -8.09
CA LEU A 87 -1.08 -2.88 -7.12
C LEU A 87 -0.96 -2.36 -5.68
N ARG A 88 -0.25 -1.23 -5.45
CA ARG A 88 -0.18 -0.64 -4.11
C ARG A 88 -1.57 -0.20 -3.63
N LEU A 89 -2.43 0.31 -4.55
CA LEU A 89 -3.79 0.74 -4.24
C LEU A 89 -4.65 -0.45 -3.83
N GLU A 90 -4.61 -1.58 -4.55
CA GLU A 90 -5.26 -2.83 -4.17
C GLU A 90 -4.80 -3.33 -2.79
N ALA A 91 -3.52 -3.17 -2.49
CA ALA A 91 -2.93 -3.52 -1.21
C ALA A 91 -3.23 -2.51 -0.08
N GLY A 92 -3.93 -1.42 -0.36
CA GLY A 92 -4.27 -0.37 0.60
C GLY A 92 -3.07 0.44 1.11
N LEU A 93 -1.95 0.41 0.38
CA LEU A 93 -0.71 1.10 0.76
C LEU A 93 -0.75 2.57 0.35
N CYS A 94 -0.34 3.44 1.28
CA CYS A 94 -0.30 4.89 1.05
C CYS A 94 0.78 5.29 0.05
N LEU A 95 0.49 6.29 -0.76
CA LEU A 95 1.46 7.03 -1.55
C LEU A 95 1.69 8.41 -0.90
N TYR A 96 2.94 8.70 -0.52
CA TYR A 96 3.28 10.00 0.04
C TYR A 96 3.07 11.11 -0.99
N GLY A 97 2.49 12.21 -0.55
CA GLY A 97 2.08 13.34 -1.40
C GLY A 97 0.63 13.25 -1.90
N HIS A 98 0.00 12.07 -1.86
CA HIS A 98 -1.40 11.84 -2.21
C HIS A 98 -2.22 11.41 -0.99
N ASP A 99 -1.90 10.24 -0.42
CA ASP A 99 -2.66 9.66 0.70
C ASP A 99 -2.20 10.18 2.06
N MET A 100 -1.04 10.77 2.15
CA MET A 100 -0.48 11.37 3.37
C MET A 100 0.59 12.40 3.03
N ASN A 101 0.80 13.33 3.95
CA ASN A 101 1.82 14.36 3.89
C ASN A 101 2.35 14.65 5.32
N SER A 102 3.12 15.75 5.50
CA SER A 102 3.66 16.16 6.79
C SER A 102 2.59 16.48 7.85
N ASP A 103 1.37 16.80 7.44
CA ASP A 103 0.27 17.20 8.32
C ASP A 103 -0.68 16.06 8.65
N THR A 104 -0.42 14.88 8.09
CA THR A 104 -1.25 13.68 8.28
C THR A 104 -0.66 12.80 9.37
N THR A 105 -1.43 12.53 10.41
CA THR A 105 -0.97 11.63 11.48
C THR A 105 -1.19 10.16 11.12
N PRO A 106 -0.40 9.24 11.70
CA PRO A 106 -0.63 7.80 11.54
C PRO A 106 -2.02 7.33 11.99
N ILE A 107 -2.67 8.04 12.92
CA ILE A 107 -4.02 7.71 13.38
C ILE A 107 -5.04 8.02 12.29
N GLN A 108 -4.99 9.23 11.74
CA GLN A 108 -5.84 9.63 10.62
C GLN A 108 -5.63 8.73 9.39
N ALA A 109 -4.37 8.41 9.07
CA ALA A 109 -4.01 7.60 7.91
C ALA A 109 -4.27 6.09 8.09
N SER A 110 -4.78 5.63 9.24
CA SER A 110 -4.96 4.20 9.56
C SER A 110 -3.64 3.42 9.54
N LEU A 111 -2.54 4.04 10.00
CA LEU A 111 -1.18 3.51 10.00
C LEU A 111 -0.62 3.25 11.41
N LEU A 112 -1.46 3.15 12.43
CA LEU A 112 -1.00 2.86 13.80
C LEU A 112 -0.14 1.59 13.89
N TRP A 113 -0.37 0.63 13.01
CA TRP A 113 0.41 -0.59 12.93
C TRP A 113 1.90 -0.36 12.64
N ALA A 114 2.26 0.74 11.99
CA ALA A 114 3.65 1.11 11.70
C ALA A 114 4.42 1.58 12.94
N ILE A 115 3.72 1.98 14.00
CA ILE A 115 4.33 2.33 15.29
C ILE A 115 4.50 1.06 16.11
N SER A 116 5.74 0.73 16.45
CA SER A 116 6.05 -0.41 17.33
C SER A 116 5.22 -0.37 18.61
N LYS A 117 4.69 -1.51 19.03
CA LYS A 117 3.92 -1.63 20.29
C LYS A 117 4.68 -1.07 21.49
N ALA A 118 6.00 -1.26 21.56
CA ALA A 118 6.82 -0.71 22.62
C ALA A 118 6.85 0.82 22.67
N ARG A 119 6.52 1.51 21.58
CA ARG A 119 6.52 2.98 21.45
C ARG A 119 5.13 3.60 21.54
N ARG A 120 4.06 2.81 21.56
CA ARG A 120 2.68 3.31 21.75
C ARG A 120 2.47 3.82 23.16
N ALA A 121 1.35 4.48 23.44
CA ALA A 121 1.07 5.17 24.72
C ALA A 121 1.25 4.28 25.96
N ASP A 122 0.90 3.00 25.86
CA ASP A 122 0.99 1.98 26.90
C ASP A 122 2.21 1.06 26.78
N GLY A 123 3.12 1.37 25.88
CA GLY A 123 4.30 0.54 25.59
C GLY A 123 5.44 0.76 26.58
N ALA A 124 6.32 -0.25 26.73
CA ALA A 124 7.46 -0.23 27.65
C ALA A 124 8.47 0.94 27.42
N ARG A 125 8.45 1.55 26.25
CA ARG A 125 9.26 2.71 25.87
C ARG A 125 8.40 3.74 25.14
N ALA A 126 7.24 4.08 25.72
CA ALA A 126 6.27 4.97 25.14
C ALA A 126 6.89 6.30 24.64
N GLY A 127 6.49 6.75 23.46
CA GLY A 127 6.98 7.99 22.87
C GLY A 127 8.46 7.94 22.46
N GLY A 128 9.14 9.09 22.57
CA GLY A 128 10.54 9.27 22.18
C GLY A 128 10.73 9.32 20.65
N PHE A 129 9.73 9.77 19.90
CA PHE A 129 9.75 10.03 18.46
C PHE A 129 8.98 11.32 18.16
N PRO A 130 9.26 12.02 17.04
CA PRO A 130 8.56 13.24 16.67
C PRO A 130 7.04 13.02 16.52
N GLY A 131 6.23 13.94 17.07
CA GLY A 131 4.78 13.87 17.00
C GLY A 131 4.10 12.89 17.97
N ALA A 132 4.84 12.25 18.87
CA ALA A 132 4.29 11.26 19.82
C ALA A 132 3.13 11.83 20.64
N GLU A 133 3.21 13.07 21.11
CA GLU A 133 2.17 13.71 21.94
C GLU A 133 0.86 13.85 21.16
N VAL A 134 0.92 14.33 19.92
CA VAL A 134 -0.27 14.47 19.05
C VAL A 134 -0.89 13.08 18.78
N ILE A 135 -0.06 12.09 18.46
CA ILE A 135 -0.51 10.73 18.17
C ILE A 135 -1.19 10.11 19.38
N PHE A 136 -0.61 10.28 20.59
CA PHE A 136 -1.19 9.77 21.83
C PHE A 136 -2.50 10.46 22.20
N ALA A 137 -2.57 11.78 22.02
CA ALA A 137 -3.80 12.52 22.21
C ALA A 137 -4.92 12.02 21.27
N GLN A 138 -4.59 11.74 20.00
CA GLN A 138 -5.54 11.20 19.04
C GLN A 138 -5.93 9.74 19.31
N GLN A 139 -5.03 8.94 19.88
CA GLN A 139 -5.39 7.58 20.32
C GLN A 139 -6.43 7.58 21.45
N GLN A 140 -6.35 8.55 22.36
CA GLN A 140 -7.26 8.69 23.51
C GLN A 140 -8.56 9.42 23.13
N GLY A 141 -8.43 10.55 22.45
CA GLY A 141 -9.55 11.46 22.14
C GLY A 141 -10.21 11.22 20.78
N GLY A 142 -9.62 10.34 19.96
CA GLY A 142 -10.09 10.12 18.60
C GLY A 142 -9.57 11.15 17.60
N VAL A 143 -10.02 11.04 16.37
CA VAL A 143 -9.71 11.93 15.24
C VAL A 143 -11.01 12.39 14.58
N SER A 144 -11.00 13.59 13.99
CA SER A 144 -12.18 14.10 13.27
C SER A 144 -12.39 13.44 11.90
N ARG A 145 -11.32 12.92 11.30
CA ARG A 145 -11.35 12.26 9.97
C ARG A 145 -10.43 11.05 9.96
N LYS A 146 -10.71 10.10 9.05
CA LYS A 146 -9.89 8.90 8.90
C LYS A 146 -9.85 8.43 7.46
N ARG A 147 -8.69 7.88 7.05
CA ARG A 147 -8.55 7.23 5.75
C ARG A 147 -9.24 5.88 5.74
N VAL A 148 -10.09 5.67 4.73
CA VAL A 148 -10.86 4.44 4.51
C VAL A 148 -10.71 3.95 3.07
N GLY A 149 -11.02 2.68 2.85
CA GLY A 149 -11.22 2.14 1.53
C GLY A 149 -12.63 2.48 1.02
N LEU A 150 -12.76 2.63 -0.29
CA LEU A 150 -13.99 3.01 -0.97
C LEU A 150 -14.16 2.14 -2.22
N LEU A 151 -15.31 1.48 -2.33
CA LEU A 151 -15.64 0.65 -3.48
C LEU A 151 -16.80 1.28 -4.27
N PRO A 152 -16.53 1.86 -5.45
CA PRO A 152 -17.58 2.29 -6.36
C PRO A 152 -18.51 1.12 -6.71
N GLN A 153 -19.81 1.38 -6.71
CA GLN A 153 -20.83 0.38 -7.06
C GLN A 153 -21.10 0.31 -8.57
N GLU A 154 -20.44 1.19 -9.33
CA GLU A 154 -20.47 1.26 -10.79
C GLU A 154 -19.05 1.14 -11.35
N ARG A 155 -18.93 0.90 -12.65
CA ARG A 155 -17.62 0.84 -13.32
C ARG A 155 -16.94 2.20 -13.54
N THR A 156 -17.54 3.27 -13.03
CA THR A 156 -17.01 4.63 -13.16
C THR A 156 -15.77 4.79 -12.28
N PRO A 157 -14.59 5.10 -12.85
CA PRO A 157 -13.41 5.37 -12.05
C PRO A 157 -13.58 6.67 -11.27
N VAL A 158 -13.31 6.61 -9.97
CA VAL A 158 -13.23 7.78 -9.11
C VAL A 158 -11.75 8.11 -8.91
N ARG A 159 -11.37 9.36 -9.07
CA ARG A 159 -9.97 9.81 -9.03
C ARG A 159 -9.72 10.70 -7.83
N GLU A 160 -8.43 10.89 -7.51
CA GLU A 160 -7.97 11.84 -6.52
C GLU A 160 -8.63 13.21 -6.67
N GLY A 161 -8.95 13.85 -5.53
CA GLY A 161 -9.60 15.16 -5.46
C GLY A 161 -11.12 15.14 -5.62
N ALA A 162 -11.74 14.00 -5.95
CA ALA A 162 -13.19 13.91 -5.99
C ALA A 162 -13.78 14.11 -4.58
N GLU A 163 -14.75 15.02 -4.44
CA GLU A 163 -15.49 15.19 -3.19
C GLU A 163 -16.33 13.95 -2.89
N ILE A 164 -16.45 13.63 -1.62
CA ILE A 164 -17.32 12.56 -1.13
C ILE A 164 -18.45 13.21 -0.34
N VAL A 165 -19.66 12.78 -0.63
CA VAL A 165 -20.88 13.31 -0.01
C VAL A 165 -21.69 12.19 0.64
N ASP A 166 -22.45 12.56 1.66
CA ASP A 166 -23.48 11.72 2.28
C ASP A 166 -24.78 11.63 1.44
N ALA A 167 -25.80 11.01 2.00
CA ALA A 167 -27.11 10.84 1.34
C ALA A 167 -27.78 12.20 1.04
N GLU A 168 -27.63 13.16 1.95
CA GLU A 168 -28.19 14.52 1.89
C GLU A 168 -27.39 15.40 0.89
N GLY A 169 -26.21 14.99 0.49
CA GLY A 169 -25.34 15.75 -0.43
C GLY A 169 -24.36 16.68 0.28
N LYS A 170 -24.23 16.58 1.60
CA LYS A 170 -23.21 17.31 2.37
C LYS A 170 -21.84 16.68 2.08
N VAL A 171 -20.83 17.51 1.83
CA VAL A 171 -19.45 17.06 1.68
C VAL A 171 -18.93 16.57 3.03
N ILE A 172 -18.49 15.31 3.06
CA ILE A 172 -17.99 14.59 4.24
C ILE A 172 -16.54 14.13 4.07
N GLY A 173 -15.91 14.44 2.96
CA GLY A 173 -14.54 14.05 2.71
C GLY A 173 -14.10 14.17 1.26
N SER A 174 -12.96 13.59 0.95
CA SER A 174 -12.40 13.57 -0.41
C SER A 174 -11.58 12.31 -0.69
N VAL A 175 -11.48 11.96 -1.96
CA VAL A 175 -10.65 10.87 -2.47
C VAL A 175 -9.19 11.32 -2.52
N CYS A 176 -8.28 10.53 -1.92
CA CYS A 176 -6.83 10.77 -1.96
C CYS A 176 -6.11 9.89 -2.99
N SER A 177 -6.65 8.71 -3.30
CA SER A 177 -6.17 7.84 -4.40
C SER A 177 -7.33 7.08 -5.00
N GLY A 178 -7.32 6.92 -6.32
CA GLY A 178 -8.36 6.15 -6.98
C GLY A 178 -7.95 5.64 -8.36
N GLY A 179 -8.38 4.44 -8.68
CA GLY A 179 -7.99 3.77 -9.90
C GLY A 179 -8.83 2.55 -10.23
N PHE A 180 -8.23 1.66 -11.00
CA PHE A 180 -8.77 0.36 -11.34
C PHE A 180 -7.87 -0.73 -10.76
N GLY A 181 -8.46 -1.67 -10.04
CA GLY A 181 -7.76 -2.83 -9.49
C GLY A 181 -7.80 -4.00 -10.47
N PRO A 182 -6.66 -4.38 -11.06
CA PRO A 182 -6.62 -5.48 -12.03
C PRO A 182 -6.95 -6.84 -11.41
N THR A 183 -6.61 -7.04 -10.13
CA THR A 183 -6.92 -8.28 -9.40
C THR A 183 -8.37 -8.27 -8.93
N LEU A 184 -8.84 -7.14 -8.42
CA LEU A 184 -10.23 -6.93 -8.01
C LEU A 184 -11.19 -6.98 -9.19
N GLY A 185 -10.73 -6.57 -10.39
CA GLY A 185 -11.51 -6.50 -11.62
C GLY A 185 -12.47 -5.31 -11.66
N GLY A 186 -12.24 -4.27 -10.85
CA GLY A 186 -13.12 -3.12 -10.71
C GLY A 186 -12.43 -1.86 -10.21
N PRO A 187 -13.17 -0.72 -10.21
CA PRO A 187 -12.68 0.51 -9.63
C PRO A 187 -12.59 0.40 -8.11
N LEU A 188 -11.62 1.10 -7.53
CA LEU A 188 -11.42 1.23 -6.10
C LEU A 188 -10.78 2.58 -5.79
N ALA A 189 -10.96 3.06 -4.58
CA ALA A 189 -10.38 4.31 -4.13
C ALA A 189 -10.04 4.27 -2.63
N MET A 190 -9.18 5.17 -2.20
CA MET A 190 -8.99 5.52 -0.79
C MET A 190 -9.35 6.98 -0.61
N GLY A 191 -9.90 7.33 0.53
CA GLY A 191 -10.27 8.70 0.83
C GLY A 191 -10.29 8.95 2.33
N TYR A 192 -10.28 10.23 2.68
CA TYR A 192 -10.50 10.68 4.05
C TYR A 192 -11.96 11.06 4.21
N LEU A 193 -12.61 10.49 5.19
CA LEU A 193 -13.99 10.83 5.58
C LEU A 193 -14.03 11.37 7.01
N ASP A 194 -15.01 12.20 7.31
CA ASP A 194 -15.40 12.54 8.67
C ASP A 194 -15.67 11.25 9.45
N ILE A 195 -15.23 11.20 10.70
CA ILE A 195 -15.15 9.94 11.48
C ILE A 195 -16.50 9.22 11.62
N GLU A 196 -17.60 9.96 11.67
CA GLU A 196 -18.95 9.44 11.77
C GLU A 196 -19.40 8.62 10.55
N HIS A 197 -18.74 8.82 9.39
CA HIS A 197 -19.03 8.11 8.15
C HIS A 197 -18.04 7.00 7.82
N CYS A 198 -17.10 6.68 8.73
CA CYS A 198 -16.02 5.71 8.47
C CYS A 198 -16.37 4.25 8.75
N ALA A 199 -17.60 3.94 9.20
CA ALA A 199 -18.02 2.57 9.45
C ALA A 199 -18.06 1.75 8.14
N LEU A 200 -17.70 0.46 8.22
CA LEU A 200 -17.76 -0.42 7.06
C LEU A 200 -19.20 -0.49 6.52
N ASP A 201 -19.30 -0.63 5.21
CA ASP A 201 -20.55 -0.71 4.46
C ASP A 201 -21.43 0.57 4.52
N THR A 202 -20.89 1.68 5.07
CA THR A 202 -21.57 2.98 5.02
C THR A 202 -21.70 3.42 3.56
N PRO A 203 -22.95 3.71 3.08
CA PRO A 203 -23.13 4.23 1.73
C PRO A 203 -22.75 5.71 1.66
N VAL A 204 -21.93 6.04 0.68
CA VAL A 204 -21.47 7.40 0.36
C VAL A 204 -21.47 7.59 -1.16
N ALA A 205 -21.24 8.79 -1.66
CA ALA A 205 -21.09 9.00 -3.10
C ALA A 205 -19.92 9.94 -3.41
N ALA A 206 -19.16 9.65 -4.46
CA ALA A 206 -18.19 10.60 -5.01
C ALA A 206 -18.84 11.50 -6.06
N ILE A 207 -18.43 12.76 -6.12
CA ILE A 207 -18.85 13.68 -7.17
C ILE A 207 -17.85 13.59 -8.32
N VAL A 208 -18.29 13.01 -9.43
CA VAL A 208 -17.47 12.86 -10.65
C VAL A 208 -18.15 13.58 -11.80
N ARG A 209 -17.53 14.66 -12.29
CA ARG A 209 -18.11 15.50 -13.36
C ARG A 209 -19.56 15.93 -13.08
N GLY A 210 -19.85 16.32 -11.85
CA GLY A 210 -21.17 16.76 -11.40
C GLY A 210 -22.21 15.65 -11.18
N LYS A 211 -21.82 14.37 -11.31
CA LYS A 211 -22.70 13.23 -11.05
C LYS A 211 -22.29 12.50 -9.78
N LYS A 212 -23.27 12.02 -9.00
CA LYS A 212 -23.03 11.15 -7.87
C LYS A 212 -22.69 9.74 -8.35
N VAL A 213 -21.52 9.23 -7.98
CA VAL A 213 -21.10 7.83 -8.16
C VAL A 213 -21.23 7.14 -6.81
N PRO A 214 -22.18 6.22 -6.64
CA PRO A 214 -22.41 5.53 -5.36
C PRO A 214 -21.19 4.66 -5.01
N MET A 215 -20.82 4.68 -3.72
CA MET A 215 -19.71 3.90 -3.16
C MET A 215 -20.09 3.34 -1.79
N LEU A 216 -19.39 2.30 -1.39
CA LEU A 216 -19.43 1.78 -0.03
C LEU A 216 -18.06 1.95 0.64
N VAL A 217 -18.07 2.31 1.91
CA VAL A 217 -16.88 2.26 2.76
C VAL A 217 -16.46 0.80 2.92
N SER A 218 -15.20 0.51 2.64
CA SER A 218 -14.68 -0.86 2.62
C SER A 218 -13.43 -1.00 3.47
N LYS A 219 -13.17 -2.22 3.90
CA LYS A 219 -11.91 -2.57 4.55
C LYS A 219 -10.74 -2.50 3.58
N MET A 220 -9.55 -2.22 4.12
CA MET A 220 -8.29 -2.37 3.42
C MET A 220 -7.43 -3.45 4.10
N PRO A 221 -6.60 -4.20 3.37
CA PRO A 221 -6.41 -4.14 1.91
C PRO A 221 -7.64 -4.63 1.14
N PHE A 222 -7.83 -4.16 -0.10
CA PHE A 222 -8.92 -4.60 -0.99
C PHE A 222 -8.67 -6.01 -1.53
N VAL A 223 -7.38 -6.34 -1.73
CA VAL A 223 -6.90 -7.67 -2.10
C VAL A 223 -5.99 -8.18 -0.97
N PRO A 224 -6.16 -9.42 -0.49
CA PRO A 224 -5.33 -9.96 0.57
C PRO A 224 -3.84 -9.90 0.23
N GLN A 225 -3.04 -9.42 1.17
CA GLN A 225 -1.58 -9.39 1.03
C GLN A 225 -0.99 -10.81 1.12
N ARG A 226 -0.01 -11.11 0.27
CA ARG A 226 0.61 -12.44 0.13
C ARG A 226 2.11 -12.43 0.42
N TYR A 227 2.51 -11.74 1.49
CA TYR A 227 3.91 -11.73 1.93
C TYR A 227 4.31 -13.07 2.54
N TYR A 228 5.48 -13.57 2.19
CA TYR A 228 6.02 -14.79 2.78
C TYR A 228 6.52 -14.53 4.20
N ARG A 229 5.97 -15.22 5.17
CA ARG A 229 6.27 -15.03 6.59
C ARG A 229 6.98 -16.23 7.26
N GLY A 230 7.26 -17.27 6.45
CA GLY A 230 7.84 -18.53 6.89
C GLY A 230 6.85 -19.64 7.01
#